data_538cb8287aa1124d7051c06360967eb5
#
_entry.id   538cb8287aa1124d7051c06360967eb5
#
_cell.length_a   1.000
_cell.length_b   1.000
_cell.length_c   1.000
_cell.angle_alpha   90.00
_cell.angle_beta   90.00
_cell.angle_gamma   90.00
#
_symmetry.space_group_name_H-M   'P 1'
#
loop_
_entity.id
_entity.type
_entity.pdbx_description
1 polymer ?
#
loop_
_entity_poly.entity_id
_entity_poly.type
_entity_poly.pdbx_seq_one_letter_code
_entity_poly.pdbx_strand_id
1 'polypeptide(L)'
;MRLHISLTLPAALLLPLTLFAKCPITADGRLVLRAPAGNLLVDTSTTDAVEVEVSNRQVMVQETCKKETVEISATAPASIGIPDWKIRVPRGVTLDLSTQGGSIQISETDGEALLRTSGGKVTAGNIRSNALIVGTEVRTGNIGGNAEIRGLGGRIQLGDVGGNAEFKTPGGDITTGLVKGHVKAELGSGSITIRESNGDVVVTTEAGDIKSNYVRGSFDGRTDSGNIRIDRVGSWVKAITNVGDIFFRLSPTNYSGDLHVTAEATLGNITMYVPKAMKATIDAVIEKPPLTGTSRIFSDFALKTPVNTLKALLPGGPDRQGATVNGGGNNIRVRTSSGTISIFSLE
;
A
#
# COMPACT_ATOMS: atom_id res chain seq x y z
N MET A 1 15.64 -32.97 -77.63
CA MET A 1 16.18 -31.90 -76.78
C MET A 1 14.97 -31.21 -76.20
N ARG A 2 14.54 -31.58 -74.93
CA ARG A 2 13.40 -30.99 -74.26
C ARG A 2 13.91 -30.08 -73.21
N LEU A 3 13.67 -28.78 -73.29
CA LEU A 3 14.02 -27.75 -72.39
C LEU A 3 13.02 -27.72 -71.19
N HIS A 4 13.39 -28.15 -70.03
CA HIS A 4 12.61 -27.96 -68.82
C HIS A 4 12.92 -26.57 -68.25
N ILE A 5 11.98 -25.65 -68.36
CA ILE A 5 12.03 -24.37 -67.68
C ILE A 5 11.39 -24.58 -66.29
N SER A 6 12.22 -24.60 -65.25
CA SER A 6 11.78 -24.65 -63.87
C SER A 6 11.45 -23.22 -63.42
N LEU A 7 10.19 -22.92 -63.26
CA LEU A 7 9.70 -21.63 -62.72
C LEU A 7 9.75 -21.70 -61.18
N THR A 8 10.80 -21.17 -60.60
CA THR A 8 10.85 -20.95 -59.15
C THR A 8 10.06 -19.69 -58.82
N LEU A 9 8.85 -19.85 -58.25
CA LEU A 9 8.14 -18.74 -57.64
C LEU A 9 8.97 -18.22 -56.42
N PRO A 10 9.16 -16.92 -56.30
CA PRO A 10 9.76 -16.38 -55.07
C PRO A 10 8.78 -16.61 -53.93
N ALA A 11 9.28 -17.19 -52.84
CA ALA A 11 8.55 -17.28 -51.58
C ALA A 11 8.23 -15.84 -51.11
N ALA A 12 6.97 -15.47 -51.24
CA ALA A 12 6.47 -14.23 -50.69
C ALA A 12 6.70 -14.26 -49.16
N LEU A 13 7.59 -13.42 -48.70
CA LEU A 13 7.84 -13.18 -47.28
C LEU A 13 6.53 -12.59 -46.73
N LEU A 14 5.68 -13.42 -46.12
CA LEU A 14 4.48 -13.01 -45.40
C LEU A 14 4.95 -12.28 -44.14
N LEU A 15 5.23 -10.99 -44.27
CA LEU A 15 5.35 -10.10 -43.10
C LEU A 15 4.05 -10.22 -42.29
N PRO A 16 4.11 -10.36 -40.98
CA PRO A 16 2.93 -10.37 -40.15
C PRO A 16 2.19 -9.03 -40.33
N LEU A 17 1.01 -9.08 -40.91
CA LEU A 17 0.13 -7.90 -40.96
C LEU A 17 -0.33 -7.64 -39.55
N THR A 18 0.27 -6.69 -38.87
CA THR A 18 -0.21 -6.13 -37.60
C THR A 18 -1.46 -5.31 -37.90
N LEU A 19 -2.51 -5.52 -37.13
CA LEU A 19 -3.70 -4.70 -37.21
C LEU A 19 -3.36 -3.36 -36.52
N PHE A 20 -3.37 -2.27 -37.26
CA PHE A 20 -3.10 -0.93 -36.73
C PHE A 20 -4.41 -0.16 -36.55
N ALA A 21 -4.76 0.15 -35.33
CA ALA A 21 -5.66 1.25 -35.06
C ALA A 21 -4.82 2.54 -34.89
N LYS A 22 -5.14 3.58 -35.60
CA LYS A 22 -4.54 4.90 -35.45
C LYS A 22 -5.63 5.96 -35.33
N CYS A 23 -5.87 6.41 -34.09
CA CYS A 23 -6.90 7.39 -33.77
C CYS A 23 -6.28 8.68 -33.24
N PRO A 24 -6.50 9.83 -33.89
CA PRO A 24 -6.09 11.11 -33.33
C PRO A 24 -6.77 11.36 -31.97
N ILE A 25 -6.03 11.89 -31.00
CA ILE A 25 -6.54 12.19 -29.67
C ILE A 25 -5.88 13.47 -29.13
N THR A 26 -6.63 14.24 -28.34
CA THR A 26 -6.06 15.39 -27.61
C THR A 26 -5.12 14.95 -26.51
N ALA A 27 -4.17 15.79 -26.12
CA ALA A 27 -3.19 15.46 -25.10
C ALA A 27 -3.79 15.18 -23.71
N ASP A 28 -4.98 15.70 -23.43
CA ASP A 28 -5.80 15.50 -22.23
C ASP A 28 -6.98 14.53 -22.45
N GLY A 29 -6.99 13.84 -23.56
CA GLY A 29 -8.02 12.87 -23.91
C GLY A 29 -7.98 11.61 -23.04
N ARG A 30 -8.85 10.65 -23.35
CA ARG A 30 -8.98 9.37 -22.64
C ARG A 30 -8.89 8.20 -23.58
N LEU A 31 -8.00 7.27 -23.32
CA LEU A 31 -7.96 5.95 -23.95
C LEU A 31 -8.68 4.94 -23.05
N VAL A 32 -9.72 4.32 -23.58
CA VAL A 32 -10.44 3.19 -22.98
C VAL A 32 -10.11 1.93 -23.78
N LEU A 33 -9.39 1.00 -23.19
CA LEU A 33 -9.06 -0.28 -23.83
C LEU A 33 -9.56 -1.44 -22.98
N ARG A 34 -10.36 -2.31 -23.60
CA ARG A 34 -10.93 -3.52 -23.01
C ARG A 34 -10.45 -4.74 -23.80
N ALA A 35 -9.34 -5.33 -23.34
CA ALA A 35 -8.79 -6.54 -23.93
C ALA A 35 -9.40 -7.78 -23.26
N PRO A 36 -9.93 -8.75 -24.02
CA PRO A 36 -10.46 -9.99 -23.45
C PRO A 36 -9.36 -10.86 -22.82
N ALA A 37 -8.13 -10.73 -23.32
CA ALA A 37 -6.92 -11.36 -22.80
C ALA A 37 -5.70 -10.63 -23.36
N GLY A 38 -4.53 -10.83 -22.75
CA GLY A 38 -3.27 -10.39 -23.30
C GLY A 38 -2.47 -9.45 -22.42
N ASN A 39 -1.19 -9.38 -22.74
CA ASN A 39 -0.29 -8.43 -22.12
C ASN A 39 -0.43 -7.07 -22.80
N LEU A 40 -0.61 -6.03 -22.04
CA LEU A 40 -0.69 -4.65 -22.52
C LEU A 40 0.66 -3.96 -22.28
N LEU A 41 1.38 -3.65 -23.34
CA LEU A 41 2.61 -2.87 -23.32
C LEU A 41 2.31 -1.46 -23.83
N VAL A 42 2.33 -0.49 -22.92
CA VAL A 42 1.99 0.89 -23.22
C VAL A 42 3.25 1.75 -23.21
N ASP A 43 3.52 2.34 -24.35
CA ASP A 43 4.56 3.35 -24.54
C ASP A 43 3.92 4.73 -24.67
N THR A 44 4.23 5.60 -23.74
CA THR A 44 3.76 6.98 -23.75
C THR A 44 4.82 7.83 -24.43
N SER A 45 4.49 8.36 -25.58
CA SER A 45 5.40 9.13 -26.45
C SER A 45 4.85 10.51 -26.77
N THR A 46 5.56 11.27 -27.56
CA THR A 46 5.15 12.59 -28.06
C THR A 46 4.25 12.50 -29.30
N THR A 47 3.56 11.37 -29.52
CA THR A 47 2.59 11.20 -30.60
C THR A 47 1.32 12.04 -30.35
N ASP A 48 0.59 12.32 -31.38
CA ASP A 48 -0.73 12.99 -31.36
C ASP A 48 -1.91 12.03 -31.57
N ALA A 49 -1.62 10.73 -31.58
CA ALA A 49 -2.60 9.68 -31.84
C ALA A 49 -2.38 8.47 -30.92
N VAL A 50 -3.44 7.72 -30.70
CA VAL A 50 -3.39 6.36 -30.15
C VAL A 50 -3.09 5.40 -31.29
N GLU A 51 -2.04 4.60 -31.13
CA GLU A 51 -1.68 3.53 -32.05
C GLU A 51 -1.73 2.20 -31.30
N VAL A 52 -2.44 1.20 -31.85
CA VAL A 52 -2.60 -0.12 -31.22
C VAL A 52 -2.25 -1.21 -32.20
N GLU A 53 -1.34 -2.07 -31.80
CA GLU A 53 -0.93 -3.28 -32.49
C GLU A 53 -1.28 -4.51 -31.65
N VAL A 54 -1.80 -5.56 -32.28
CA VAL A 54 -2.09 -6.85 -31.64
C VAL A 54 -1.33 -7.95 -32.32
N SER A 55 -0.65 -8.80 -31.59
CA SER A 55 0.19 -9.88 -32.12
C SER A 55 -0.59 -11.04 -32.77
N ASN A 56 -1.89 -11.14 -32.51
CA ASN A 56 -2.73 -12.23 -33.03
C ASN A 56 -3.89 -11.71 -33.91
N ARG A 57 -3.93 -12.16 -35.16
CA ARG A 57 -4.94 -11.77 -36.19
C ARG A 57 -6.35 -12.29 -35.92
N GLN A 58 -6.52 -13.29 -35.07
CA GLN A 58 -7.83 -13.81 -34.70
C GLN A 58 -8.55 -12.92 -33.65
N VAL A 59 -7.86 -11.92 -33.12
CA VAL A 59 -8.46 -10.89 -32.26
C VAL A 59 -9.22 -9.91 -33.16
N MET A 60 -10.52 -9.82 -32.98
CA MET A 60 -11.35 -8.82 -33.66
C MET A 60 -11.36 -7.55 -32.79
N VAL A 61 -10.82 -6.48 -33.35
CA VAL A 61 -10.75 -5.16 -32.66
C VAL A 61 -11.85 -4.28 -33.23
N GLN A 62 -12.61 -3.66 -32.35
CA GLN A 62 -13.58 -2.61 -32.63
C GLN A 62 -13.07 -1.31 -32.04
N GLU A 63 -13.01 -0.26 -32.85
CA GLU A 63 -12.51 1.04 -32.45
C GLU A 63 -13.54 2.14 -32.66
N THR A 64 -13.62 3.06 -31.74
CA THR A 64 -14.39 4.30 -31.84
C THR A 64 -13.45 5.46 -31.56
N CYS A 65 -13.12 6.21 -32.59
CA CYS A 65 -12.22 7.34 -32.52
C CYS A 65 -13.02 8.64 -32.41
N LYS A 66 -12.96 9.27 -31.26
CA LYS A 66 -13.42 10.65 -31.03
C LYS A 66 -12.23 11.48 -30.58
N LYS A 67 -12.24 12.78 -30.85
CA LYS A 67 -11.12 13.66 -30.59
C LYS A 67 -10.67 13.63 -29.11
N GLU A 68 -11.60 13.47 -28.18
CA GLU A 68 -11.34 13.47 -26.72
C GLU A 68 -11.33 12.07 -26.10
N THR A 69 -11.84 11.07 -26.82
CA THR A 69 -11.95 9.70 -26.31
C THR A 69 -11.75 8.69 -27.42
N VAL A 70 -10.81 7.80 -27.20
CA VAL A 70 -10.61 6.62 -28.04
C VAL A 70 -11.04 5.40 -27.25
N GLU A 71 -12.03 4.67 -27.79
CA GLU A 71 -12.52 3.43 -27.19
C GLU A 71 -12.11 2.27 -28.08
N ILE A 72 -11.42 1.30 -27.48
CA ILE A 72 -10.98 0.07 -28.15
C ILE A 72 -11.50 -1.10 -27.34
N SER A 73 -12.35 -1.88 -27.97
CA SER A 73 -12.81 -3.16 -27.43
C SER A 73 -12.40 -4.28 -28.36
N ALA A 74 -12.20 -5.46 -27.82
CA ALA A 74 -11.82 -6.60 -28.62
C ALA A 74 -12.54 -7.86 -28.18
N THR A 75 -12.76 -8.74 -29.11
CA THR A 75 -13.22 -10.10 -28.87
C THR A 75 -12.21 -11.09 -29.44
N ALA A 76 -12.02 -12.19 -28.73
CA ALA A 76 -11.07 -13.22 -29.10
C ALA A 76 -11.68 -14.60 -28.86
N PRO A 77 -11.43 -15.59 -29.75
CA PRO A 77 -11.79 -16.96 -29.46
C PRO A 77 -11.11 -17.51 -28.23
N ALA A 78 -11.79 -18.32 -27.43
CA ALA A 78 -11.24 -18.89 -26.19
C ALA A 78 -9.98 -19.77 -26.41
N SER A 79 -9.74 -20.20 -27.64
CA SER A 79 -8.63 -21.08 -28.03
C SER A 79 -7.34 -20.34 -28.35
N ILE A 80 -7.36 -19.00 -28.42
CA ILE A 80 -6.13 -18.26 -28.72
C ILE A 80 -5.26 -18.15 -27.45
N GLY A 81 -3.94 -18.26 -27.66
CA GLY A 81 -2.97 -17.93 -26.60
C GLY A 81 -3.07 -16.48 -26.16
N ILE A 82 -2.32 -16.10 -25.15
CA ILE A 82 -2.28 -14.74 -24.62
C ILE A 82 -1.65 -13.81 -25.67
N PRO A 83 -2.40 -12.89 -26.33
CA PRO A 83 -1.85 -11.97 -27.31
C PRO A 83 -1.06 -10.86 -26.63
N ASP A 84 -0.08 -10.31 -27.30
CA ASP A 84 0.59 -9.09 -26.89
C ASP A 84 -0.04 -7.88 -27.58
N TRP A 85 -0.33 -6.85 -26.80
CA TRP A 85 -0.85 -5.57 -27.25
C TRP A 85 0.24 -4.53 -27.08
N LYS A 86 0.63 -3.89 -28.16
CA LYS A 86 1.53 -2.74 -28.14
C LYS A 86 0.71 -1.49 -28.38
N ILE A 87 0.77 -0.57 -27.45
CA ILE A 87 -0.03 0.64 -27.43
C ILE A 87 0.91 1.83 -27.35
N ARG A 88 0.80 2.75 -28.30
CA ARG A 88 1.45 4.05 -28.23
C ARG A 88 0.40 5.12 -28.04
N VAL A 89 0.63 6.02 -27.09
CA VAL A 89 -0.35 7.02 -26.70
C VAL A 89 0.36 8.31 -26.25
N PRO A 90 -0.27 9.49 -26.45
CA PRO A 90 0.28 10.72 -25.91
C PRO A 90 0.39 10.66 -24.37
N ARG A 91 1.43 11.25 -23.84
CA ARG A 91 1.81 11.13 -22.42
C ARG A 91 0.77 11.66 -21.42
N GLY A 92 0.00 12.71 -21.81
CA GLY A 92 -1.02 13.34 -20.95
C GLY A 92 -2.37 12.63 -20.94
N VAL A 93 -2.57 11.64 -21.81
CA VAL A 93 -3.85 10.94 -21.96
C VAL A 93 -4.17 10.13 -20.71
N THR A 94 -5.42 10.20 -20.25
CA THR A 94 -5.95 9.31 -19.23
C THR A 94 -6.03 7.89 -19.75
N LEU A 95 -5.41 6.95 -19.04
CA LEU A 95 -5.35 5.54 -19.41
C LEU A 95 -6.39 4.73 -18.62
N ASP A 96 -7.42 4.20 -19.29
CA ASP A 96 -8.40 3.27 -18.71
C ASP A 96 -8.25 1.91 -19.38
N LEU A 97 -7.35 1.10 -18.87
CA LEU A 97 -6.92 -0.14 -19.47
C LEU A 97 -7.38 -1.35 -18.66
N SER A 98 -7.96 -2.33 -19.32
CA SER A 98 -8.30 -3.59 -18.68
C SER A 98 -7.99 -4.81 -19.54
N THR A 99 -7.51 -5.88 -18.87
CA THR A 99 -7.33 -7.20 -19.46
C THR A 99 -7.81 -8.28 -18.49
N GLN A 100 -8.44 -9.35 -19.01
CA GLN A 100 -8.91 -10.43 -18.13
C GLN A 100 -7.80 -11.42 -17.71
N GLY A 101 -6.71 -11.45 -18.44
CA GLY A 101 -5.54 -12.25 -18.07
C GLY A 101 -4.33 -11.75 -18.83
N GLY A 102 -3.27 -11.50 -18.16
CA GLY A 102 -2.07 -10.90 -18.72
C GLY A 102 -1.63 -9.69 -17.93
N SER A 103 -0.44 -9.23 -18.20
CA SER A 103 0.18 -8.13 -17.45
C SER A 103 -0.08 -6.79 -18.14
N ILE A 104 -0.09 -5.72 -17.36
CA ILE A 104 -0.12 -4.36 -17.87
C ILE A 104 1.23 -3.71 -17.52
N GLN A 105 1.92 -3.24 -18.55
CA GLN A 105 3.17 -2.52 -18.40
C GLN A 105 3.06 -1.14 -19.06
N ILE A 106 3.35 -0.09 -18.30
CA ILE A 106 3.36 1.30 -18.76
C ILE A 106 4.72 1.89 -18.48
N SER A 107 5.31 2.63 -19.42
CA SER A 107 6.58 3.31 -19.22
C SER A 107 6.47 4.40 -18.14
N GLU A 108 5.71 5.43 -18.39
CA GLU A 108 5.31 6.48 -17.45
C GLU A 108 4.14 7.27 -18.05
N THR A 109 3.39 8.03 -17.26
CA THR A 109 2.28 8.86 -17.77
C THR A 109 2.11 10.13 -16.95
N ASP A 110 1.67 11.20 -17.61
CA ASP A 110 1.28 12.44 -16.96
C ASP A 110 -0.24 12.45 -16.67
N GLY A 111 -1.02 11.63 -17.39
CA GLY A 111 -2.46 11.45 -17.18
C GLY A 111 -2.80 10.52 -16.02
N GLU A 112 -4.09 10.43 -15.75
CA GLU A 112 -4.62 9.47 -14.78
C GLU A 112 -4.48 8.03 -15.30
N ALA A 113 -4.20 7.08 -14.39
CA ALA A 113 -4.04 5.67 -14.73
C ALA A 113 -5.06 4.79 -14.01
N LEU A 114 -6.01 4.23 -14.76
CA LEU A 114 -6.98 3.24 -14.29
C LEU A 114 -6.63 1.89 -14.93
N LEU A 115 -5.89 1.07 -14.19
CA LEU A 115 -5.29 -0.16 -14.70
C LEU A 115 -5.90 -1.38 -14.01
N ARG A 116 -6.48 -2.29 -14.77
CA ARG A 116 -7.14 -3.47 -14.21
C ARG A 116 -6.73 -4.74 -14.93
N THR A 117 -6.23 -5.70 -14.19
CA THR A 117 -6.03 -7.07 -14.66
C THR A 117 -6.61 -8.06 -13.65
N SER A 118 -7.27 -9.11 -14.15
CA SER A 118 -7.86 -10.14 -13.27
C SER A 118 -6.86 -11.20 -12.80
N GLY A 119 -5.67 -11.28 -13.41
CA GLY A 119 -4.72 -12.34 -13.04
C GLY A 119 -3.25 -12.01 -13.29
N GLY A 120 -2.94 -10.83 -13.84
CA GLY A 120 -1.58 -10.44 -14.21
C GLY A 120 -0.94 -9.44 -13.25
N LYS A 121 0.29 -9.10 -13.59
CA LYS A 121 1.04 -8.03 -12.91
C LYS A 121 0.72 -6.68 -13.53
N VAL A 122 0.78 -5.64 -12.72
CA VAL A 122 0.79 -4.26 -13.19
C VAL A 122 2.13 -3.62 -12.86
N THR A 123 2.83 -3.18 -13.89
CA THR A 123 4.10 -2.44 -13.74
C THR A 123 3.96 -1.09 -14.43
N ALA A 124 4.17 -0.02 -13.71
CA ALA A 124 4.15 1.32 -14.26
C ALA A 124 5.40 2.10 -13.83
N GLY A 125 5.91 2.96 -14.68
CA GLY A 125 6.86 3.98 -14.30
C GLY A 125 6.20 5.04 -13.41
N ASN A 126 6.61 6.29 -13.53
CA ASN A 126 5.96 7.38 -12.79
C ASN A 126 4.57 7.69 -13.38
N ILE A 127 3.60 7.93 -12.51
CA ILE A 127 2.26 8.41 -12.84
C ILE A 127 2.13 9.79 -12.20
N ARG A 128 2.07 10.86 -12.98
CA ARG A 128 2.04 12.22 -12.41
C ARG A 128 0.69 12.64 -11.84
N SER A 129 -0.36 11.94 -12.17
CA SER A 129 -1.73 12.16 -11.69
C SER A 129 -2.15 11.07 -10.70
N ASN A 130 -3.46 10.79 -10.60
CA ASN A 130 -4.01 9.73 -9.75
C ASN A 130 -3.80 8.35 -10.39
N ALA A 131 -3.76 7.34 -9.55
CA ALA A 131 -3.71 5.95 -9.98
C ALA A 131 -4.76 5.09 -9.26
N LEU A 132 -5.55 4.32 -10.04
CA LEU A 132 -6.38 3.24 -9.56
C LEU A 132 -5.90 1.95 -10.22
N ILE A 133 -5.35 1.04 -9.44
CA ILE A 133 -4.71 -0.17 -9.96
C ILE A 133 -5.29 -1.42 -9.31
N VAL A 134 -5.67 -2.38 -10.16
CA VAL A 134 -6.10 -3.72 -9.74
C VAL A 134 -5.20 -4.76 -10.41
N GLY A 135 -4.55 -5.61 -9.63
CA GLY A 135 -3.65 -6.64 -10.15
C GLY A 135 -3.12 -7.59 -9.09
N THR A 136 -2.52 -8.70 -9.50
CA THR A 136 -1.95 -9.69 -8.57
C THR A 136 -0.68 -9.15 -7.91
N GLU A 137 0.21 -8.57 -8.69
CA GLU A 137 1.41 -7.90 -8.21
C GLU A 137 1.42 -6.49 -8.81
N VAL A 138 1.63 -5.49 -7.98
CA VAL A 138 1.63 -4.09 -8.42
C VAL A 138 2.98 -3.46 -8.12
N ARG A 139 3.61 -2.90 -9.14
CA ARG A 139 4.86 -2.15 -9.00
C ARG A 139 4.75 -0.84 -9.77
N THR A 140 4.94 0.26 -9.07
CA THR A 140 4.96 1.58 -9.70
C THR A 140 6.17 2.40 -9.27
N GLY A 141 6.55 3.37 -10.09
CA GLY A 141 7.35 4.51 -9.67
C GLY A 141 6.55 5.44 -8.75
N ASN A 142 6.84 6.73 -8.80
CA ASN A 142 6.12 7.73 -8.01
C ASN A 142 4.72 7.99 -8.59
N ILE A 143 3.75 8.26 -7.71
CA ILE A 143 2.40 8.68 -8.06
C ILE A 143 2.20 10.10 -7.58
N GLY A 144 1.95 11.03 -8.49
CA GLY A 144 1.87 12.47 -8.17
C GLY A 144 0.59 12.87 -7.42
N GLY A 145 -0.51 12.16 -7.67
CA GLY A 145 -1.81 12.32 -7.02
C GLY A 145 -2.10 11.25 -5.97
N ASN A 146 -3.38 10.84 -5.89
CA ASN A 146 -3.82 9.77 -5.00
C ASN A 146 -3.54 8.39 -5.62
N ALA A 147 -3.26 7.41 -4.76
CA ALA A 147 -3.11 6.01 -5.12
C ALA A 147 -4.20 5.16 -4.49
N GLU A 148 -5.02 4.49 -5.29
CA GLU A 148 -5.94 3.46 -4.86
C GLU A 148 -5.51 2.11 -5.47
N ILE A 149 -5.07 1.20 -4.63
CA ILE A 149 -4.51 -0.08 -5.06
C ILE A 149 -5.33 -1.23 -4.48
N ARG A 150 -5.87 -2.07 -5.36
CA ARG A 150 -6.56 -3.29 -5.02
C ARG A 150 -5.74 -4.49 -5.46
N GLY A 151 -4.97 -5.05 -4.54
CA GLY A 151 -4.19 -6.26 -4.75
C GLY A 151 -5.09 -7.50 -4.82
N LEU A 152 -4.67 -8.50 -5.58
CA LEU A 152 -5.32 -9.80 -5.68
C LEU A 152 -4.52 -10.91 -4.96
N GLY A 153 -3.54 -10.52 -4.10
CA GLY A 153 -2.81 -11.45 -3.24
C GLY A 153 -1.29 -11.44 -3.36
N GLY A 154 -0.72 -10.63 -4.26
CA GLY A 154 0.73 -10.51 -4.43
C GLY A 154 1.30 -9.22 -3.85
N ARG A 155 2.59 -9.02 -4.04
CA ARG A 155 3.32 -7.85 -3.54
C ARG A 155 2.85 -6.55 -4.18
N ILE A 156 2.72 -5.51 -3.37
CA ILE A 156 2.45 -4.14 -3.79
C ILE A 156 3.67 -3.27 -3.44
N GLN A 157 4.28 -2.66 -4.43
CA GLN A 157 5.43 -1.78 -4.26
C GLN A 157 5.22 -0.46 -5.00
N LEU A 158 5.12 0.62 -4.26
CA LEU A 158 4.99 1.98 -4.79
C LEU A 158 6.23 2.80 -4.45
N GLY A 159 6.55 3.78 -5.29
CA GLY A 159 7.42 4.90 -4.95
C GLY A 159 6.76 5.89 -3.98
N ASP A 160 7.04 7.17 -4.13
CA ASP A 160 6.41 8.23 -3.35
C ASP A 160 5.00 8.53 -3.89
N VAL A 161 4.07 8.89 -2.99
CA VAL A 161 2.68 9.25 -3.34
C VAL A 161 2.44 10.70 -2.94
N GLY A 162 2.05 11.52 -3.91
CA GLY A 162 1.83 12.95 -3.71
C GLY A 162 0.52 13.32 -3.01
N GLY A 163 -0.44 12.40 -2.98
CA GLY A 163 -1.73 12.50 -2.29
C GLY A 163 -1.91 11.43 -1.22
N ASN A 164 -3.13 10.93 -1.09
CA ASN A 164 -3.48 9.83 -0.20
C ASN A 164 -3.15 8.47 -0.84
N ALA A 165 -2.88 7.47 -0.01
CA ALA A 165 -2.68 6.09 -0.45
C ALA A 165 -3.68 5.15 0.24
N GLU A 166 -4.49 4.46 -0.55
CA GLU A 166 -5.42 3.44 -0.07
C GLU A 166 -5.06 2.07 -0.67
N PHE A 167 -4.91 1.08 0.21
CA PHE A 167 -4.56 -0.28 -0.15
C PHE A 167 -5.60 -1.26 0.37
N LYS A 168 -6.02 -2.17 -0.49
CA LYS A 168 -6.85 -3.31 -0.10
C LYS A 168 -6.38 -4.57 -0.80
N THR A 169 -6.02 -5.60 -0.04
CA THR A 169 -5.54 -6.87 -0.58
C THR A 169 -5.83 -8.03 0.38
N PRO A 170 -6.21 -9.21 -0.12
CA PRO A 170 -6.34 -10.39 0.74
C PRO A 170 -4.99 -10.88 1.26
N GLY A 171 -3.87 -10.52 0.62
CA GLY A 171 -2.54 -10.93 1.06
C GLY A 171 -1.44 -10.25 0.28
N GLY A 172 -0.20 -10.53 0.67
CA GLY A 172 1.01 -9.96 0.07
C GLY A 172 1.50 -8.70 0.77
N ASP A 173 2.80 -8.48 0.69
CA ASP A 173 3.44 -7.35 1.37
C ASP A 173 3.19 -6.03 0.63
N ILE A 174 2.99 -4.98 1.39
CA ILE A 174 2.90 -3.61 0.90
C ILE A 174 4.15 -2.83 1.29
N THR A 175 4.76 -2.17 0.32
CA THR A 175 5.87 -1.23 0.55
C THR A 175 5.59 0.07 -0.19
N THR A 176 5.68 1.18 0.50
CA THR A 176 5.54 2.52 -0.10
C THR A 176 6.61 3.47 0.41
N GLY A 177 6.97 4.44 -0.42
CA GLY A 177 7.85 5.55 -0.08
C GLY A 177 7.20 6.58 0.85
N LEU A 178 7.45 7.87 0.60
CA LEU A 178 6.77 8.97 1.26
C LEU A 178 5.34 9.12 0.72
N VAL A 179 4.34 9.11 1.60
CA VAL A 179 2.96 9.50 1.30
C VAL A 179 2.71 10.90 1.87
N LYS A 180 2.42 11.88 1.00
CA LYS A 180 2.19 13.26 1.46
C LYS A 180 0.84 13.44 2.15
N GLY A 181 -0.14 12.59 1.86
CA GLY A 181 -1.45 12.54 2.49
C GLY A 181 -1.57 11.46 3.56
N HIS A 182 -2.78 10.93 3.70
CA HIS A 182 -3.12 9.85 4.62
C HIS A 182 -2.85 8.48 3.99
N VAL A 183 -2.58 7.50 4.83
CA VAL A 183 -2.47 6.09 4.43
C VAL A 183 -3.59 5.28 5.06
N LYS A 184 -4.31 4.53 4.24
CA LYS A 184 -5.25 3.52 4.69
C LYS A 184 -4.89 2.18 4.05
N ALA A 185 -4.70 1.13 4.86
CA ALA A 185 -4.38 -0.20 4.35
C ALA A 185 -5.15 -1.30 5.09
N GLU A 186 -5.79 -2.18 4.32
CA GLU A 186 -6.53 -3.34 4.81
C GLU A 186 -5.97 -4.60 4.13
N LEU A 187 -5.37 -5.49 4.93
CA LEU A 187 -4.79 -6.74 4.47
C LEU A 187 -5.39 -7.92 5.25
N GLY A 188 -5.61 -9.05 4.56
CA GLY A 188 -5.81 -10.33 5.24
C GLY A 188 -4.48 -10.85 5.80
N SER A 189 -3.42 -10.88 4.98
CA SER A 189 -2.09 -11.28 5.44
C SER A 189 -0.99 -10.55 4.69
N GLY A 190 0.18 -10.42 5.30
CA GLY A 190 1.35 -9.74 4.76
C GLY A 190 1.77 -8.54 5.59
N SER A 191 3.00 -8.16 5.43
CA SER A 191 3.60 -7.04 6.16
C SER A 191 3.38 -5.72 5.42
N ILE A 192 3.28 -4.64 6.18
CA ILE A 192 3.14 -3.29 5.67
C ILE A 192 4.34 -2.46 6.07
N THR A 193 5.01 -1.89 5.10
CA THR A 193 6.15 -0.98 5.31
C THR A 193 5.87 0.36 4.64
N ILE A 194 5.72 1.40 5.45
CA ILE A 194 5.54 2.78 5.02
C ILE A 194 6.81 3.54 5.39
N ARG A 195 7.52 4.10 4.41
CA ARG A 195 8.71 4.87 4.74
C ARG A 195 8.34 6.10 5.59
N GLU A 196 7.44 6.94 5.09
CA GLU A 196 6.96 8.13 5.80
C GLU A 196 5.53 8.47 5.40
N SER A 197 4.74 9.06 6.31
CA SER A 197 3.45 9.67 6.02
C SER A 197 3.37 11.07 6.64
N ASN A 198 2.93 12.07 5.87
CA ASN A 198 2.66 13.40 6.41
C ASN A 198 1.26 13.51 7.05
N GLY A 199 0.34 12.64 6.67
CA GLY A 199 -1.00 12.53 7.27
C GLY A 199 -1.09 11.36 8.25
N ASP A 200 -2.33 11.03 8.59
CA ASP A 200 -2.64 9.91 9.47
C ASP A 200 -2.44 8.57 8.77
N VAL A 201 -2.15 7.55 9.56
CA VAL A 201 -1.99 6.17 9.10
C VAL A 201 -3.00 5.28 9.81
N VAL A 202 -3.84 4.61 9.04
CA VAL A 202 -4.80 3.59 9.51
C VAL A 202 -4.49 2.27 8.81
N VAL A 203 -4.07 1.27 9.55
CA VAL A 203 -3.57 0.02 8.99
C VAL A 203 -4.11 -1.18 9.76
N THR A 204 -4.66 -2.15 9.03
CA THR A 204 -5.11 -3.42 9.60
C THR A 204 -4.57 -4.59 8.78
N THR A 205 -4.00 -5.58 9.46
CA THR A 205 -3.62 -6.88 8.88
C THR A 205 -3.98 -8.00 9.86
N GLU A 206 -4.34 -9.18 9.38
CA GLU A 206 -4.54 -10.33 10.28
C GLU A 206 -3.19 -10.94 10.67
N ALA A 207 -2.26 -11.06 9.71
CA ALA A 207 -0.94 -11.63 9.96
C ALA A 207 0.15 -10.87 9.19
N GLY A 208 1.10 -10.31 9.91
CA GLY A 208 2.25 -9.58 9.38
C GLY A 208 2.64 -8.37 10.22
N ASP A 209 3.85 -7.92 10.01
CA ASP A 209 4.40 -6.77 10.71
C ASP A 209 3.89 -5.45 10.11
N ILE A 210 3.71 -4.45 10.95
CA ILE A 210 3.44 -3.07 10.55
C ILE A 210 4.65 -2.21 10.89
N LYS A 211 5.26 -1.59 9.89
CA LYS A 211 6.49 -0.78 10.06
C LYS A 211 6.35 0.60 9.41
N SER A 212 6.76 1.64 10.14
CA SER A 212 6.94 2.98 9.59
C SER A 212 8.12 3.69 10.24
N ASN A 213 8.87 4.46 9.45
CA ASN A 213 9.95 5.28 10.00
C ASN A 213 9.40 6.58 10.61
N TYR A 214 8.43 7.20 9.95
CA TYR A 214 7.82 8.43 10.47
C TYR A 214 6.37 8.60 10.03
N VAL A 215 5.47 8.81 10.98
CA VAL A 215 4.09 9.25 10.79
C VAL A 215 3.95 10.63 11.42
N ARG A 216 3.76 11.68 10.63
CA ARG A 216 3.62 13.06 11.17
C ARG A 216 2.28 13.27 11.83
N GLY A 217 1.22 12.64 11.33
CA GLY A 217 -0.11 12.60 11.92
C GLY A 217 -0.24 11.54 12.99
N SER A 218 -1.45 11.01 13.13
CA SER A 218 -1.81 9.94 14.05
C SER A 218 -1.56 8.56 13.45
N PHE A 219 -1.47 7.56 14.32
CA PHE A 219 -1.31 6.17 13.93
C PHE A 219 -2.38 5.29 14.60
N ASP A 220 -3.21 4.61 13.81
CA ASP A 220 -4.10 3.53 14.23
C ASP A 220 -3.70 2.24 13.49
N GLY A 221 -3.03 1.33 14.17
CA GLY A 221 -2.52 0.09 13.61
C GLY A 221 -2.96 -1.13 14.40
N ARG A 222 -3.47 -2.13 13.68
CA ARG A 222 -3.87 -3.41 14.26
C ARG A 222 -3.31 -4.58 13.44
N THR A 223 -2.75 -5.55 14.16
CA THR A 223 -2.41 -6.87 13.62
C THR A 223 -2.85 -7.95 14.61
N ASP A 224 -3.29 -9.11 14.12
CA ASP A 224 -3.55 -10.21 15.04
C ASP A 224 -2.27 -11.00 15.36
N SER A 225 -1.36 -11.12 14.38
CA SER A 225 -0.07 -11.77 14.57
C SER A 225 1.02 -11.03 13.81
N GLY A 226 1.85 -10.30 14.53
CA GLY A 226 2.96 -9.50 14.01
C GLY A 226 3.35 -8.37 14.94
N ASN A 227 4.48 -7.75 14.64
CA ASN A 227 4.99 -6.64 15.41
C ASN A 227 4.52 -5.30 14.81
N ILE A 228 4.32 -4.32 15.68
CA ILE A 228 4.06 -2.94 15.28
C ILE A 228 5.26 -2.08 15.65
N ARG A 229 5.94 -1.52 14.65
CA ARG A 229 7.12 -0.68 14.87
C ARG A 229 6.99 0.65 14.16
N ILE A 230 6.90 1.73 14.93
CA ILE A 230 6.88 3.10 14.43
C ILE A 230 8.05 3.86 15.02
N ASP A 231 9.03 4.20 14.22
CA ASP A 231 10.23 4.85 14.73
C ASP A 231 9.93 6.27 15.25
N ARG A 232 8.98 7.00 14.63
CA ARG A 232 8.50 8.30 15.12
C ARG A 232 7.04 8.51 14.75
N VAL A 233 6.25 9.07 15.67
CA VAL A 233 4.86 9.48 15.43
C VAL A 233 4.60 10.86 16.04
N GLY A 234 3.93 11.73 15.26
CA GLY A 234 3.76 13.14 15.60
C GLY A 234 2.50 13.49 16.40
N SER A 235 1.54 12.55 16.51
CA SER A 235 0.27 12.75 17.19
C SER A 235 -0.11 11.50 18.02
N TRP A 236 -1.40 11.25 18.22
CA TRP A 236 -1.86 10.12 19.02
C TRP A 236 -1.54 8.77 18.39
N VAL A 237 -1.48 7.74 19.22
CA VAL A 237 -1.16 6.37 18.83
C VAL A 237 -2.21 5.41 19.35
N LYS A 238 -2.72 4.56 18.44
CA LYS A 238 -3.42 3.35 18.81
C LYS A 238 -2.76 2.17 18.09
N ALA A 239 -2.12 1.31 18.88
CA ALA A 239 -1.38 0.15 18.39
C ALA A 239 -1.86 -1.11 19.13
N ILE A 240 -2.40 -2.07 18.38
CA ILE A 240 -2.99 -3.29 18.96
C ILE A 240 -2.44 -4.52 18.23
N THR A 241 -1.90 -5.47 18.99
CA THR A 241 -1.51 -6.80 18.48
C THR A 241 -1.97 -7.90 19.45
N ASN A 242 -2.39 -9.05 18.91
CA ASN A 242 -2.63 -10.20 19.78
C ASN A 242 -1.33 -10.96 20.09
N VAL A 243 -0.47 -11.15 19.08
CA VAL A 243 0.83 -11.82 19.23
C VAL A 243 1.92 -11.03 18.53
N GLY A 244 2.80 -10.40 19.29
CA GLY A 244 3.90 -9.59 18.78
C GLY A 244 4.22 -8.40 19.68
N ASP A 245 5.32 -7.74 19.39
CA ASP A 245 5.82 -6.61 20.14
C ASP A 245 5.33 -5.27 19.52
N ILE A 246 5.15 -4.29 20.38
CA ILE A 246 4.81 -2.91 19.99
C ILE A 246 5.98 -1.99 20.35
N PHE A 247 6.44 -1.23 19.38
CA PHE A 247 7.48 -0.21 19.56
C PHE A 247 7.10 1.09 18.88
N PHE A 248 7.15 2.22 19.60
CA PHE A 248 7.02 3.55 18.99
C PHE A 248 7.70 4.65 19.82
N ARG A 249 7.96 5.80 19.15
CA ARG A 249 8.42 7.02 19.77
C ARG A 249 7.46 8.17 19.47
N LEU A 250 6.92 8.80 20.52
CA LEU A 250 6.17 10.04 20.36
C LEU A 250 7.15 11.17 20.05
N SER A 251 6.94 11.86 18.94
CA SER A 251 7.79 12.97 18.49
C SER A 251 6.92 14.11 17.96
N PRO A 252 6.03 14.68 18.81
CA PRO A 252 5.13 15.74 18.39
C PRO A 252 5.90 17.04 18.15
N THR A 253 5.43 17.85 17.21
CA THR A 253 5.99 19.18 16.95
C THR A 253 5.56 20.21 17.99
N ASN A 254 4.44 19.96 18.68
CA ASN A 254 3.96 20.72 19.83
C ASN A 254 3.20 19.81 20.80
N TYR A 255 2.99 20.26 22.03
CA TYR A 255 2.33 19.48 23.10
C TYR A 255 0.88 19.90 23.36
N SER A 256 0.31 20.79 22.54
CA SER A 256 -1.06 21.31 22.71
C SER A 256 -2.13 20.45 22.04
N GLY A 257 -1.71 19.53 21.16
CA GLY A 257 -2.62 18.62 20.43
C GLY A 257 -3.00 17.38 21.23
N ASP A 258 -3.80 16.55 20.60
CA ASP A 258 -4.14 15.22 21.12
C ASP A 258 -2.95 14.26 20.91
N LEU A 259 -2.40 13.81 22.03
CA LEU A 259 -1.25 12.92 22.11
C LEU A 259 -1.58 11.67 22.95
N HIS A 260 -2.86 11.28 23.01
CA HIS A 260 -3.23 10.07 23.74
C HIS A 260 -2.59 8.83 23.15
N VAL A 261 -2.37 7.83 23.96
CA VAL A 261 -1.81 6.54 23.57
C VAL A 261 -2.71 5.41 24.05
N THR A 262 -2.99 4.49 23.15
CA THR A 262 -3.52 3.16 23.47
C THR A 262 -2.61 2.12 22.83
N ALA A 263 -1.83 1.41 23.64
CA ALA A 263 -0.97 0.34 23.18
C ALA A 263 -1.36 -0.97 23.88
N GLU A 264 -1.80 -1.96 23.13
CA GLU A 264 -2.31 -3.22 23.66
C GLU A 264 -1.67 -4.43 22.96
N ALA A 265 -1.03 -5.30 23.72
CA ALA A 265 -0.50 -6.57 23.27
C ALA A 265 -1.07 -7.71 24.13
N THR A 266 -1.61 -8.76 23.52
CA THR A 266 -2.02 -9.91 24.35
C THR A 266 -0.78 -10.72 24.75
N LEU A 267 0.05 -11.12 23.81
CA LEU A 267 1.33 -11.80 24.03
C LEU A 267 2.44 -11.02 23.35
N GLY A 268 3.21 -10.25 24.12
CA GLY A 268 4.31 -9.46 23.62
C GLY A 268 4.70 -8.29 24.52
N ASN A 269 5.80 -7.68 24.18
CA ASN A 269 6.36 -6.55 24.91
C ASN A 269 5.90 -5.23 24.29
N ILE A 270 5.76 -4.21 25.13
CA ILE A 270 5.45 -2.86 24.68
C ILE A 270 6.58 -1.95 25.10
N THR A 271 7.22 -1.33 24.14
CA THR A 271 8.29 -0.34 24.37
C THR A 271 7.89 0.97 23.74
N MET A 272 7.83 2.01 24.53
CA MET A 272 7.48 3.34 24.06
C MET A 272 8.41 4.40 24.62
N TYR A 273 8.57 5.47 23.85
CA TYR A 273 9.32 6.65 24.24
C TYR A 273 8.38 7.85 24.27
N VAL A 274 8.36 8.57 25.39
CA VAL A 274 7.47 9.71 25.64
C VAL A 274 8.31 10.95 25.95
N PRO A 275 8.04 12.12 25.36
CA PRO A 275 8.74 13.35 25.71
C PRO A 275 8.57 13.73 27.17
N LYS A 276 9.66 14.07 27.84
CA LYS A 276 9.65 14.52 29.25
C LYS A 276 8.74 15.73 29.51
N ALA A 277 8.63 16.62 28.52
CA ALA A 277 7.83 17.85 28.61
C ALA A 277 6.32 17.60 28.45
N MET A 278 5.91 16.43 28.03
CA MET A 278 4.50 16.10 27.77
C MET A 278 3.70 16.07 29.07
N LYS A 279 2.51 16.66 29.08
CA LYS A 279 1.51 16.49 30.14
C LYS A 279 0.75 15.20 29.90
N ALA A 280 0.87 14.23 30.81
CA ALA A 280 0.28 12.92 30.63
C ALA A 280 -0.21 12.26 31.91
N THR A 281 -1.22 11.42 31.77
CA THR A 281 -1.66 10.46 32.78
C THR A 281 -1.37 9.06 32.27
N ILE A 282 -0.42 8.36 32.88
CA ILE A 282 0.04 7.04 32.50
C ILE A 282 -0.71 5.98 33.28
N ASP A 283 -1.24 4.96 32.60
CA ASP A 283 -1.86 3.76 33.17
C ASP A 283 -1.28 2.52 32.45
N ALA A 284 -0.35 1.83 33.11
CA ALA A 284 0.32 0.65 32.62
C ALA A 284 -0.16 -0.61 33.36
N VAL A 285 -0.58 -1.64 32.63
CA VAL A 285 -1.14 -2.86 33.22
C VAL A 285 -0.57 -4.11 32.55
N ILE A 286 -0.05 -5.02 33.36
CA ILE A 286 0.21 -6.42 32.98
C ILE A 286 -0.85 -7.30 33.65
N GLU A 287 -1.71 -7.95 32.88
CA GLU A 287 -2.86 -8.68 33.41
C GLU A 287 -2.47 -10.00 34.07
N LYS A 288 -1.47 -10.69 33.53
CA LYS A 288 -0.97 -11.99 34.04
C LYS A 288 0.55 -11.92 34.27
N PRO A 289 1.00 -11.21 35.31
CA PRO A 289 2.42 -11.20 35.63
C PRO A 289 2.90 -12.58 36.07
N PRO A 290 4.19 -12.90 35.93
CA PRO A 290 4.74 -14.15 36.46
C PRO A 290 4.62 -14.18 37.98
N LEU A 291 4.44 -15.37 38.54
CA LEU A 291 4.29 -15.59 40.00
C LEU A 291 5.53 -15.22 40.83
N THR A 292 6.64 -14.90 40.20
CA THR A 292 7.93 -14.59 40.84
C THR A 292 8.03 -13.20 41.52
N GLY A 293 6.94 -12.43 41.54
CA GLY A 293 6.83 -11.20 42.35
C GLY A 293 7.64 -9.99 41.87
N THR A 294 8.36 -10.06 40.77
CA THR A 294 9.06 -8.91 40.18
C THR A 294 8.17 -8.25 39.12
N SER A 295 7.92 -6.93 39.31
CA SER A 295 7.27 -6.13 38.29
C SER A 295 8.06 -6.17 36.99
N ARG A 296 7.33 -6.27 35.86
CA ARG A 296 7.88 -6.15 34.50
C ARG A 296 7.50 -4.84 33.84
N ILE A 297 7.06 -3.85 34.64
CA ILE A 297 6.84 -2.48 34.18
C ILE A 297 8.05 -1.65 34.53
N PHE A 298 8.79 -1.22 33.52
CA PHE A 298 9.97 -0.34 33.65
C PHE A 298 9.63 1.04 33.13
N SER A 299 10.03 2.07 33.84
CA SER A 299 9.75 3.44 33.45
C SER A 299 10.78 4.43 33.99
N ASP A 300 11.14 5.41 33.16
CA ASP A 300 11.90 6.60 33.60
C ASP A 300 11.01 7.59 34.35
N PHE A 301 9.69 7.44 34.31
CA PHE A 301 8.75 8.24 35.06
C PHE A 301 8.47 7.59 36.43
N ALA A 302 8.23 8.38 37.47
CA ALA A 302 7.94 7.89 38.81
C ALA A 302 6.53 7.25 38.88
N LEU A 303 6.42 6.00 38.43
CA LEU A 303 5.17 5.24 38.51
C LEU A 303 4.87 4.81 39.94
N LYS A 304 3.59 4.80 40.32
CA LYS A 304 3.10 4.34 41.63
C LYS A 304 2.03 3.27 41.44
N THR A 305 2.03 2.29 42.34
CA THR A 305 0.93 1.32 42.42
C THR A 305 -0.29 2.00 43.05
N PRO A 306 -1.49 1.97 42.42
CA PRO A 306 -2.69 2.56 43.01
C PRO A 306 -3.06 1.86 44.32
N VAL A 307 -3.31 2.64 45.38
CA VAL A 307 -3.53 2.18 46.78
C VAL A 307 -4.83 1.34 46.92
N ASN A 308 -5.75 1.38 45.94
CA ASN A 308 -7.10 0.82 46.09
C ASN A 308 -7.39 -0.49 45.31
N THR A 309 -6.39 -1.25 44.91
CA THR A 309 -6.62 -2.54 44.27
C THR A 309 -6.30 -3.69 45.21
N LEU A 310 -7.30 -4.19 45.94
CA LEU A 310 -7.21 -5.43 46.75
C LEU A 310 -6.66 -6.63 45.90
N LYS A 311 -6.88 -6.62 44.58
CA LYS A 311 -6.33 -7.63 43.66
C LYS A 311 -4.83 -7.53 43.42
N ALA A 312 -4.20 -6.37 43.63
CA ALA A 312 -2.75 -6.21 43.49
C ALA A 312 -1.98 -6.87 44.67
N LEU A 313 -2.67 -7.26 45.70
CA LEU A 313 -2.09 -7.91 46.89
C LEU A 313 -2.17 -9.46 46.83
N LEU A 314 -2.83 -10.02 45.80
CA LEU A 314 -2.94 -11.48 45.62
C LEU A 314 -1.82 -11.97 44.71
N PRO A 315 -1.12 -13.07 45.04
CA PRO A 315 -0.18 -13.72 44.13
C PRO A 315 -0.84 -14.02 42.79
N GLY A 316 -0.27 -13.54 41.66
CA GLY A 316 -0.82 -13.70 40.31
C GLY A 316 -1.92 -12.72 39.91
N GLY A 317 -2.20 -11.67 40.72
CA GLY A 317 -3.05 -10.54 40.34
C GLY A 317 -2.36 -9.60 39.32
N PRO A 318 -3.12 -8.73 38.64
CA PRO A 318 -2.56 -7.81 37.65
C PRO A 318 -1.55 -6.84 38.27
N ASP A 319 -0.39 -6.66 37.62
CA ASP A 319 0.56 -5.59 37.95
C ASP A 319 0.08 -4.31 37.25
N ARG A 320 -0.32 -3.32 38.04
CA ARG A 320 -0.78 -2.01 37.57
C ARG A 320 0.01 -0.90 38.19
N GLN A 321 0.54 -0.02 37.37
CA GLN A 321 1.28 1.15 37.79
C GLN A 321 0.83 2.38 36.99
N GLY A 322 0.82 3.54 37.63
CA GLY A 322 0.41 4.77 37.00
C GLY A 322 1.19 5.98 37.46
N ALA A 323 1.18 7.04 36.70
CA ALA A 323 1.77 8.32 37.04
C ALA A 323 0.99 9.48 36.43
N THR A 324 1.07 10.61 37.12
CA THR A 324 0.68 11.91 36.59
C THR A 324 1.96 12.68 36.27
N VAL A 325 2.20 12.95 34.99
CA VAL A 325 3.39 13.64 34.48
C VAL A 325 3.02 15.08 34.18
N ASN A 326 3.79 16.04 34.70
CA ASN A 326 3.60 17.49 34.49
C ASN A 326 2.16 17.99 34.72
N GLY A 327 1.51 17.49 35.78
CA GLY A 327 0.14 17.90 36.16
C GLY A 327 -0.98 17.16 35.45
N GLY A 328 -0.67 16.11 34.66
CA GLY A 328 -1.65 15.31 33.93
C GLY A 328 -2.08 15.94 32.61
N GLY A 329 -2.85 15.17 31.85
CA GLY A 329 -3.30 15.59 30.52
C GLY A 329 -3.62 14.39 29.65
N ASN A 330 -2.90 14.22 28.54
CA ASN A 330 -3.11 13.13 27.59
C ASN A 330 -3.06 11.75 28.26
N ASN A 331 -4.05 10.92 27.99
CA ASN A 331 -4.10 9.58 28.55
C ASN A 331 -3.15 8.64 27.80
N ILE A 332 -2.23 8.02 28.53
CA ILE A 332 -1.34 6.98 28.05
C ILE A 332 -1.78 5.67 28.67
N ARG A 333 -2.47 4.82 27.92
CA ARG A 333 -2.93 3.49 28.33
C ARG A 333 -2.08 2.43 27.66
N VAL A 334 -1.40 1.63 28.46
CA VAL A 334 -0.53 0.55 27.98
C VAL A 334 -0.90 -0.74 28.66
N ARG A 335 -1.22 -1.77 27.88
CA ARG A 335 -1.66 -3.07 28.43
C ARG A 335 -0.99 -4.23 27.72
N THR A 336 -0.56 -5.21 28.48
CA THR A 336 -0.21 -6.55 27.97
C THR A 336 -0.79 -7.63 28.87
N SER A 337 -1.24 -8.73 28.30
CA SER A 337 -1.62 -9.87 29.17
C SER A 337 -0.38 -10.62 29.65
N SER A 338 0.64 -10.79 28.81
CA SER A 338 1.91 -11.42 29.18
C SER A 338 3.06 -10.80 28.37
N GLY A 339 3.96 -10.17 29.05
CA GLY A 339 5.10 -9.47 28.44
C GLY A 339 5.70 -8.43 29.40
N THR A 340 6.47 -7.52 28.85
CA THR A 340 7.14 -6.41 29.56
C THR A 340 6.61 -5.09 29.01
N ILE A 341 6.39 -4.13 29.87
CA ILE A 341 6.09 -2.74 29.51
C ILE A 341 7.30 -1.87 29.85
N SER A 342 7.83 -1.17 28.85
CA SER A 342 8.96 -0.24 29.02
C SER A 342 8.57 1.15 28.51
N ILE A 343 8.60 2.14 29.40
CA ILE A 343 8.21 3.53 29.13
C ILE A 343 9.42 4.43 29.38
N PHE A 344 10.10 4.82 28.32
CA PHE A 344 11.28 5.65 28.38
C PHE A 344 10.97 7.12 28.12
N SER A 345 11.78 7.99 28.68
CA SER A 345 11.67 9.42 28.45
C SER A 345 12.54 9.86 27.28
N LEU A 346 12.01 10.79 26.47
CA LEU A 346 12.76 11.53 25.44
C LEU A 346 13.05 12.95 25.94
N GLU A 347 14.22 13.46 25.62
CA GLU A 347 14.61 14.85 25.91
C GLU A 347 14.00 15.83 24.93
#